data_f5e9fafa0ffbd52b06b024d0135cd24e
#
_entry.id   f5e9fafa0ffbd52b06b024d0135cd24e
#
_cell.length_a   1.000
_cell.length_b   1.000
_cell.length_c   1.000
_cell.angle_alpha   90.00
_cell.angle_beta   90.00
_cell.angle_gamma   90.00
#
_symmetry.space_group_name_H-M   'P 1'
#
loop_
_entity.id
_entity.type
_entity.pdbx_description
1 polymer ?
#
loop_
_entity_poly.entity_id
_entity_poly.type
_entity_poly.pdbx_seq_one_letter_code
_entity_poly.pdbx_strand_id
1 'polypeptide(L)'
;MKKIILGVFLLMSALSFAAGRKVPIEKMMVDDTTGIAYVQGEKTPFTGTVEVKYDDGKVLALMEVKNGLMEGTYKLLYPSGKTAIIATYKNGKTDGIQKEYYENGQIKMEVLHKNGKEEGYLRTYYLNGKLEGEEKYQNGLREGLTKSYYEDGSLEGERFYKNNNLEGINKIYHPNGKLAKVAVFKNGELDGTVKRYYPNGKLAGIGTFKDGKTDGIQKEYYENGQIKMESLAKNDKKNGIARFYSITGVLIAEIPFKDDEVDGTIKNYNEVTGKLETEGEFKNGKAEGTMKEYYPNGKLAIEEKCQNGLREGLSKSYYENGVLKAEKFYKNGKLQGINKIYHSNGKIQMEANFKDDKLEGIVKRYDENGKLIEREVYKNGNRIK
;
A
#
# COMPACT_ATOMS: atom_id res chain seq x y z
N MET A 1 10.20 26.28 53.41
CA MET A 1 11.05 26.31 52.19
C MET A 1 12.12 25.24 52.37
N LYS A 2 11.90 24.03 51.86
CA LYS A 2 12.95 22.99 51.75
C LYS A 2 12.94 22.51 50.33
N LYS A 3 14.03 22.83 49.61
CA LYS A 3 14.31 22.33 48.27
C LYS A 3 14.68 20.85 48.38
N ILE A 4 13.87 19.98 47.78
CA ILE A 4 14.24 18.59 47.60
C ILE A 4 15.00 18.54 46.25
N ILE A 5 16.30 18.45 46.33
CA ILE A 5 17.17 18.12 45.20
C ILE A 5 17.11 16.61 45.05
N LEU A 6 16.44 16.14 43.99
CA LEU A 6 16.47 14.76 43.57
C LEU A 6 17.82 14.46 42.93
N GLY A 7 18.79 14.03 43.71
CA GLY A 7 20.08 13.60 43.21
C GLY A 7 19.93 12.30 42.41
N VAL A 8 20.15 12.41 41.07
CA VAL A 8 20.44 11.24 40.24
C VAL A 8 21.80 10.70 40.70
N PHE A 9 21.79 9.66 41.54
CA PHE A 9 22.97 8.88 41.81
C PHE A 9 23.39 8.14 40.56
N LEU A 10 24.31 8.72 39.80
CA LEU A 10 25.16 8.01 38.87
C LEU A 10 26.07 7.08 39.76
N LEU A 11 25.57 5.90 40.09
CA LEU A 11 26.43 4.81 40.51
C LEU A 11 27.23 4.38 39.27
N MET A 12 28.36 5.05 39.01
CA MET A 12 29.49 4.40 38.36
C MET A 12 29.95 3.29 39.30
N SER A 13 29.29 2.13 39.28
CA SER A 13 29.89 0.90 39.77
C SER A 13 31.09 0.65 38.87
N ALA A 14 32.30 0.96 39.34
CA ALA A 14 33.50 0.37 38.81
C ALA A 14 33.26 -1.13 38.78
N LEU A 15 32.97 -1.70 37.60
CA LEU A 15 32.87 -3.13 37.39
C LEU A 15 34.25 -3.71 37.66
N SER A 16 34.51 -4.07 38.90
CA SER A 16 35.60 -4.95 39.25
C SER A 16 35.27 -6.31 38.65
N PHE A 17 35.87 -6.61 37.48
CA PHE A 17 35.98 -8.01 37.11
C PHE A 17 36.58 -8.74 38.30
N ALA A 18 35.79 -9.65 38.90
CA ALA A 18 36.32 -10.45 40.00
C ALA A 18 37.63 -11.05 39.53
N ALA A 19 38.72 -10.89 40.33
CA ALA A 19 40.03 -11.44 40.06
C ALA A 19 39.96 -12.98 40.15
N GLY A 20 39.29 -13.59 39.17
CA GLY A 20 39.05 -15.02 39.04
C GLY A 20 39.87 -15.62 37.91
N ARG A 21 39.96 -16.93 37.92
CA ARG A 21 40.60 -17.74 36.88
C ARG A 21 40.03 -17.38 35.50
N LYS A 22 40.91 -17.04 34.54
CA LYS A 22 40.55 -16.87 33.13
C LYS A 22 40.84 -18.13 32.34
N VAL A 23 39.90 -18.57 31.50
CA VAL A 23 40.02 -19.79 30.71
C VAL A 23 39.58 -19.47 29.27
N PRO A 24 40.37 -19.83 28.22
CA PRO A 24 39.98 -19.69 26.86
C PRO A 24 38.82 -20.64 26.50
N ILE A 25 37.95 -20.21 25.58
CA ILE A 25 36.72 -20.94 25.22
C ILE A 25 37.03 -22.37 24.68
N GLU A 26 38.18 -22.57 24.06
CA GLU A 26 38.59 -23.86 23.45
C GLU A 26 38.81 -24.94 24.55
N LYS A 27 39.00 -24.54 25.81
CA LYS A 27 39.12 -25.44 26.96
C LYS A 27 37.80 -25.67 27.71
N MET A 28 36.73 -25.06 27.24
CA MET A 28 35.42 -25.19 27.85
C MET A 28 34.63 -26.35 27.23
N MET A 29 33.88 -27.03 28.07
CA MET A 29 32.86 -28.04 27.70
C MET A 29 31.54 -27.65 28.34
N VAL A 30 30.46 -27.81 27.64
CA VAL A 30 29.10 -27.63 28.15
C VAL A 30 28.42 -28.99 28.15
N ASP A 31 27.83 -29.38 29.23
CA ASP A 31 27.00 -30.57 29.33
C ASP A 31 25.66 -30.29 28.61
N ASP A 32 25.38 -31.01 27.54
CA ASP A 32 24.21 -30.79 26.68
C ASP A 32 22.87 -31.03 27.37
N THR A 33 22.88 -31.78 28.50
CA THR A 33 21.66 -32.11 29.26
C THR A 33 21.33 -31.03 30.28
N THR A 34 22.37 -30.49 30.95
CA THR A 34 22.19 -29.53 32.05
C THR A 34 22.52 -28.11 31.68
N GLY A 35 23.20 -27.88 30.54
CA GLY A 35 23.71 -26.57 30.11
C GLY A 35 24.83 -26.03 31.03
N ILE A 36 25.41 -26.88 31.91
CA ILE A 36 26.47 -26.50 32.83
C ILE A 36 27.84 -26.55 32.14
N ALA A 37 28.61 -25.49 32.29
CA ALA A 37 29.95 -25.38 31.74
C ALA A 37 31.03 -25.86 32.69
N TYR A 38 31.99 -26.62 32.11
CA TYR A 38 33.16 -27.18 32.80
C TYR A 38 34.44 -26.83 32.02
N VAL A 39 35.58 -26.82 32.66
CA VAL A 39 36.87 -26.87 31.97
C VAL A 39 37.17 -28.31 31.60
N GLN A 40 37.68 -28.55 30.40
CA GLN A 40 38.03 -29.87 29.91
C GLN A 40 38.92 -30.63 30.90
N GLY A 41 38.48 -31.85 31.30
CA GLY A 41 39.16 -32.67 32.26
C GLY A 41 38.83 -32.36 33.74
N GLU A 42 38.05 -31.32 34.03
CA GLU A 42 37.57 -31.00 35.41
C GLU A 42 36.15 -31.54 35.62
N LYS A 43 35.85 -31.95 36.84
CA LYS A 43 34.54 -32.50 37.26
C LYS A 43 33.65 -31.47 37.97
N THR A 44 34.24 -30.34 38.37
CA THR A 44 33.52 -29.27 39.07
C THR A 44 33.06 -28.22 38.08
N PRO A 45 31.81 -27.71 38.19
CA PRO A 45 31.33 -26.61 37.35
C PRO A 45 32.27 -25.41 37.43
N PHE A 46 32.52 -24.79 36.27
CA PHE A 46 33.46 -23.68 36.16
C PHE A 46 32.95 -22.42 36.88
N THR A 47 33.86 -21.75 37.60
CA THR A 47 33.65 -20.38 38.09
C THR A 47 34.86 -19.53 37.70
N GLY A 48 34.61 -18.41 37.04
CA GLY A 48 35.66 -17.51 36.56
C GLY A 48 35.21 -16.77 35.29
N THR A 49 36.18 -16.34 34.49
CA THR A 49 35.95 -15.65 33.22
C THR A 49 36.33 -16.55 32.03
N VAL A 50 35.42 -16.73 31.10
CA VAL A 50 35.70 -17.35 29.79
C VAL A 50 36.13 -16.24 28.84
N GLU A 51 37.26 -16.43 28.14
CA GLU A 51 37.79 -15.52 27.14
C GLU A 51 37.68 -16.14 25.75
N VAL A 52 37.11 -15.37 24.80
CA VAL A 52 37.08 -15.71 23.37
C VAL A 52 37.98 -14.74 22.64
N LYS A 53 38.76 -15.20 21.67
CA LYS A 53 39.66 -14.37 20.89
C LYS A 53 39.33 -14.41 19.42
N TYR A 54 39.67 -13.34 18.71
CA TYR A 54 39.80 -13.30 17.25
C TYR A 54 41.01 -14.13 16.79
N ASP A 55 41.06 -14.46 15.50
CA ASP A 55 42.20 -15.19 14.88
C ASP A 55 43.54 -14.44 15.04
N ASP A 56 43.51 -13.10 15.15
CA ASP A 56 44.67 -12.26 15.41
C ASP A 56 45.10 -12.20 16.90
N GLY A 57 44.42 -12.97 17.76
CA GLY A 57 44.72 -13.07 19.19
C GLY A 57 44.11 -11.97 20.08
N LYS A 58 43.45 -10.99 19.50
CA LYS A 58 42.72 -9.96 20.25
C LYS A 58 41.48 -10.54 20.94
N VAL A 59 41.09 -9.97 22.06
CA VAL A 59 39.88 -10.41 22.79
C VAL A 59 38.62 -10.03 21.97
N LEU A 60 37.82 -11.05 21.69
CA LEU A 60 36.50 -10.91 21.10
C LEU A 60 35.40 -10.77 22.16
N ALA A 61 35.41 -11.69 23.17
CA ALA A 61 34.40 -11.66 24.21
C ALA A 61 34.96 -12.11 25.58
N LEU A 62 34.33 -11.58 26.62
CA LEU A 62 34.52 -11.96 28.02
C LEU A 62 33.16 -12.32 28.61
N MET A 63 33.11 -13.47 29.28
CA MET A 63 31.90 -14.00 29.91
C MET A 63 32.19 -14.37 31.35
N GLU A 64 31.49 -13.77 32.30
CA GLU A 64 31.56 -14.19 33.72
C GLU A 64 30.67 -15.42 33.92
N VAL A 65 31.22 -16.44 34.52
CA VAL A 65 30.57 -17.73 34.80
C VAL A 65 30.71 -18.06 36.25
N LYS A 66 29.62 -18.53 36.87
CA LYS A 66 29.59 -19.03 38.26
C LYS A 66 28.85 -20.36 38.30
N ASN A 67 29.50 -21.38 38.92
CA ASN A 67 28.93 -22.72 38.98
C ASN A 67 28.46 -23.26 37.62
N GLY A 68 29.21 -22.97 36.56
CA GLY A 68 28.93 -23.44 35.20
C GLY A 68 27.87 -22.67 34.44
N LEU A 69 27.23 -21.66 35.03
CA LEU A 69 26.23 -20.80 34.38
C LEU A 69 26.75 -19.37 34.19
N MET A 70 26.35 -18.71 33.12
CA MET A 70 26.64 -17.29 32.96
C MET A 70 26.03 -16.51 34.12
N GLU A 71 26.85 -15.76 34.81
CA GLU A 71 26.49 -15.00 36.01
C GLU A 71 27.37 -13.75 36.09
N GLY A 72 26.80 -12.57 36.00
CA GLY A 72 27.54 -11.32 35.95
C GLY A 72 27.60 -10.73 34.54
N THR A 73 28.74 -10.18 34.16
CA THR A 73 28.88 -9.40 32.91
C THR A 73 29.30 -10.27 31.72
N TYR A 74 28.58 -10.10 30.63
CA TYR A 74 29.01 -10.46 29.29
C TYR A 74 29.48 -9.21 28.55
N LYS A 75 30.63 -9.27 27.90
CA LYS A 75 31.18 -8.18 27.10
C LYS A 75 31.67 -8.70 25.76
N LEU A 76 31.16 -8.12 24.67
CA LEU A 76 31.63 -8.34 23.32
C LEU A 76 32.41 -7.11 22.85
N LEU A 77 33.53 -7.33 22.19
CA LEU A 77 34.41 -6.25 21.71
C LEU A 77 34.49 -6.26 20.17
N TYR A 78 34.64 -5.09 19.59
CA TYR A 78 35.07 -4.92 18.21
C TYR A 78 36.56 -5.31 18.04
N PRO A 79 37.04 -5.58 16.80
CA PRO A 79 38.49 -5.81 16.55
C PRO A 79 39.38 -4.64 17.00
N SER A 80 38.82 -3.44 17.07
CA SER A 80 39.47 -2.24 17.63
C SER A 80 39.65 -2.28 19.15
N GLY A 81 39.10 -3.28 19.85
CA GLY A 81 39.10 -3.39 21.31
C GLY A 81 38.00 -2.57 22.01
N LYS A 82 37.21 -1.78 21.27
CA LYS A 82 36.08 -1.07 21.84
C LYS A 82 34.90 -2.01 22.13
N THR A 83 34.10 -1.65 23.12
CA THR A 83 32.89 -2.43 23.48
C THR A 83 31.87 -2.36 22.36
N ALA A 84 31.40 -3.52 21.90
CA ALA A 84 30.29 -3.68 20.97
C ALA A 84 28.99 -3.97 21.73
N ILE A 85 29.04 -4.91 22.70
CA ILE A 85 27.88 -5.28 23.55
C ILE A 85 28.33 -5.39 24.98
N ILE A 86 27.48 -4.96 25.90
CA ILE A 86 27.56 -5.29 27.31
C ILE A 86 26.19 -5.74 27.80
N ALA A 87 26.12 -6.85 28.53
CA ALA A 87 24.90 -7.40 29.08
C ALA A 87 25.16 -8.00 30.45
N THR A 88 24.13 -8.10 31.29
CA THR A 88 24.19 -8.78 32.60
C THR A 88 23.42 -10.09 32.53
N TYR A 89 23.99 -11.10 33.13
CA TYR A 89 23.41 -12.44 33.24
C TYR A 89 23.19 -12.86 34.68
N LYS A 90 22.15 -13.64 34.90
CA LYS A 90 21.84 -14.30 36.16
C LYS A 90 21.32 -15.71 35.88
N ASN A 91 21.98 -16.72 36.48
CA ASN A 91 21.62 -18.13 36.28
C ASN A 91 21.48 -18.50 34.78
N GLY A 92 22.41 -18.07 33.93
CA GLY A 92 22.45 -18.36 32.50
C GLY A 92 21.47 -17.57 31.62
N LYS A 93 20.67 -16.66 32.19
CA LYS A 93 19.71 -15.83 31.46
C LYS A 93 20.11 -14.36 31.55
N THR A 94 19.83 -13.60 30.51
CA THR A 94 19.95 -12.13 30.55
C THR A 94 19.04 -11.58 31.67
N ASP A 95 19.62 -10.80 32.58
CA ASP A 95 18.88 -10.18 33.69
C ASP A 95 19.58 -8.86 34.06
N GLY A 96 19.03 -7.76 33.63
CA GLY A 96 19.60 -6.43 33.72
C GLY A 96 19.63 -5.71 32.36
N ILE A 97 20.38 -4.61 32.34
CA ILE A 97 20.45 -3.77 31.11
C ILE A 97 21.47 -4.38 30.15
N GLN A 98 21.03 -4.62 28.92
CA GLN A 98 21.89 -4.84 27.76
C GLN A 98 22.05 -3.55 26.98
N LYS A 99 23.30 -3.26 26.59
CA LYS A 99 23.62 -2.14 25.68
C LYS A 99 24.45 -2.63 24.51
N GLU A 100 24.13 -2.12 23.34
CA GLU A 100 24.95 -2.24 22.14
C GLU A 100 25.50 -0.87 21.76
N TYR A 101 26.69 -0.86 21.20
CA TYR A 101 27.39 0.36 20.82
C TYR A 101 27.79 0.31 19.37
N TYR A 102 27.83 1.47 18.72
CA TYR A 102 28.54 1.65 17.48
C TYR A 102 30.06 1.66 17.72
N GLU A 103 30.85 1.42 16.69
CA GLU A 103 32.32 1.42 16.81
C GLU A 103 32.91 2.79 17.21
N ASN A 104 32.17 3.90 16.97
CA ASN A 104 32.53 5.21 17.48
C ASN A 104 32.32 5.38 19.00
N GLY A 105 31.68 4.38 19.67
CA GLY A 105 31.42 4.34 21.10
C GLY A 105 30.05 4.89 21.53
N GLN A 106 29.26 5.41 20.59
CA GLN A 106 27.89 5.84 20.89
C GLN A 106 26.96 4.62 21.08
N ILE A 107 25.95 4.78 21.94
CA ILE A 107 24.92 3.74 22.14
C ILE A 107 24.15 3.57 20.85
N LYS A 108 23.99 2.31 20.42
CA LYS A 108 23.15 1.89 19.30
C LYS A 108 21.80 1.40 19.80
N MET A 109 21.80 0.63 20.89
CA MET A 109 20.59 0.06 21.49
C MET A 109 20.77 -0.11 23.00
N GLU A 110 19.69 0.07 23.73
CA GLU A 110 19.60 -0.35 25.14
C GLU A 110 18.25 -0.99 25.45
N VAL A 111 18.25 -2.04 26.25
CA VAL A 111 17.06 -2.76 26.67
C VAL A 111 17.27 -3.38 28.06
N LEU A 112 16.21 -3.39 28.87
CA LEU A 112 16.18 -4.11 30.12
C LEU A 112 15.67 -5.55 29.87
N HIS A 113 16.38 -6.53 30.39
CA HIS A 113 15.94 -7.92 30.48
C HIS A 113 15.60 -8.32 31.89
N LYS A 114 14.62 -9.21 32.02
CA LYS A 114 14.29 -9.89 33.28
C LYS A 114 14.06 -11.37 32.99
N ASN A 115 14.87 -12.24 33.59
CA ASN A 115 14.82 -13.69 33.36
C ASN A 115 14.87 -14.08 31.89
N GLY A 116 15.67 -13.40 31.06
CA GLY A 116 15.84 -13.66 29.62
C GLY A 116 14.77 -13.06 28.72
N LYS A 117 13.87 -12.23 29.23
CA LYS A 117 12.81 -11.56 28.47
C LYS A 117 12.97 -10.05 28.55
N GLU A 118 12.68 -9.36 27.46
CA GLU A 118 12.64 -7.89 27.42
C GLU A 118 11.54 -7.37 28.36
N GLU A 119 11.89 -6.30 29.11
CA GLU A 119 11.01 -5.65 30.07
C GLU A 119 11.23 -4.13 30.03
N GLY A 120 10.16 -3.34 30.06
CA GLY A 120 10.26 -1.87 30.00
C GLY A 120 10.50 -1.35 28.60
N TYR A 121 11.44 -0.41 28.45
CA TYR A 121 11.71 0.23 27.16
C TYR A 121 12.96 -0.33 26.50
N LEU A 122 12.83 -0.73 25.21
CA LEU A 122 13.92 -0.89 24.26
C LEU A 122 14.07 0.45 23.51
N ARG A 123 15.29 0.98 23.47
CA ARG A 123 15.63 2.21 22.73
C ARG A 123 16.71 1.93 21.71
N THR A 124 16.51 2.41 20.50
CA THR A 124 17.52 2.42 19.43
C THR A 124 17.92 3.85 19.12
N TYR A 125 19.15 4.03 18.66
CA TYR A 125 19.72 5.33 18.38
C TYR A 125 20.43 5.32 17.03
N TYR A 126 20.34 6.39 16.30
CA TYR A 126 21.13 6.65 15.10
C TYR A 126 22.62 6.82 15.42
N LEU A 127 23.46 6.70 14.37
CA LEU A 127 24.91 6.91 14.51
C LEU A 127 25.28 8.32 15.02
N ASN A 128 24.42 9.32 14.84
CA ASN A 128 24.57 10.68 15.37
C ASN A 128 24.14 10.81 16.85
N GLY A 129 23.73 9.70 17.49
CA GLY A 129 23.32 9.63 18.89
C GLY A 129 21.87 10.05 19.18
N LYS A 130 21.10 10.49 18.17
CA LYS A 130 19.67 10.80 18.35
C LYS A 130 18.85 9.53 18.45
N LEU A 131 17.76 9.59 19.21
CA LEU A 131 16.80 8.50 19.35
C LEU A 131 16.18 8.16 17.98
N GLU A 132 16.25 6.88 17.58
CA GLU A 132 15.62 6.31 16.41
C GLU A 132 14.27 5.67 16.73
N GLY A 133 14.20 4.96 17.88
CA GLY A 133 12.98 4.30 18.31
C GLY A 133 12.92 4.06 19.79
N GLU A 134 11.71 4.03 20.32
CA GLU A 134 11.38 3.63 21.68
C GLU A 134 10.19 2.68 21.64
N GLU A 135 10.40 1.43 22.07
CA GLU A 135 9.40 0.37 22.10
C GLU A 135 9.20 -0.10 23.53
N LYS A 136 7.96 -0.29 23.95
CA LYS A 136 7.66 -0.82 25.28
C LYS A 136 7.43 -2.32 25.22
N TYR A 137 8.08 -3.05 26.12
CA TYR A 137 7.98 -4.50 26.28
C TYR A 137 7.47 -4.88 27.68
N GLN A 138 6.71 -5.96 27.73
CA GLN A 138 6.32 -6.63 28.96
C GLN A 138 6.40 -8.14 28.75
N ASN A 139 7.21 -8.83 29.57
CA ASN A 139 7.44 -10.28 29.46
C ASN A 139 7.89 -10.74 28.06
N GLY A 140 8.66 -9.93 27.33
CA GLY A 140 9.16 -10.23 25.98
C GLY A 140 8.15 -9.95 24.84
N LEU A 141 7.01 -9.32 25.16
CA LEU A 141 6.01 -8.93 24.16
C LEU A 141 5.94 -7.40 24.07
N ARG A 142 5.81 -6.87 22.84
CA ARG A 142 5.52 -5.44 22.65
C ARG A 142 4.17 -5.10 23.26
N GLU A 143 4.15 -4.09 24.13
CA GLU A 143 2.98 -3.70 24.90
C GLU A 143 2.94 -2.18 25.09
N GLY A 144 1.91 -1.52 24.55
CA GLY A 144 1.73 -0.07 24.67
C GLY A 144 2.27 0.73 23.48
N LEU A 145 2.60 2.00 23.74
CA LEU A 145 3.00 2.95 22.72
C LEU A 145 4.47 2.76 22.30
N THR A 146 4.70 2.57 21.01
CA THR A 146 5.99 2.60 20.34
C THR A 146 6.11 3.90 19.56
N LYS A 147 7.26 4.54 19.62
CA LYS A 147 7.59 5.74 18.83
C LYS A 147 8.81 5.49 17.96
N SER A 148 8.78 6.01 16.74
CA SER A 148 9.92 6.07 15.83
C SER A 148 10.19 7.52 15.42
N TYR A 149 11.46 7.84 15.15
CA TYR A 149 11.91 9.18 14.83
C TYR A 149 12.78 9.16 13.59
N TYR A 150 12.76 10.22 12.81
CA TYR A 150 13.69 10.45 11.73
C TYR A 150 15.11 10.80 12.27
N GLU A 151 16.12 10.72 11.42
CA GLU A 151 17.51 10.99 11.81
C GLU A 151 17.74 12.45 12.27
N ASP A 152 16.88 13.39 11.86
CA ASP A 152 16.87 14.77 12.35
C ASP A 152 16.28 14.90 13.78
N GLY A 153 15.65 13.83 14.30
CA GLY A 153 14.99 13.75 15.59
C GLY A 153 13.51 14.13 15.57
N SER A 154 12.93 14.46 14.42
CA SER A 154 11.48 14.66 14.29
C SER A 154 10.73 13.34 14.41
N LEU A 155 9.50 13.38 14.94
CA LEU A 155 8.67 12.19 15.12
C LEU A 155 8.25 11.63 13.76
N GLU A 156 8.55 10.34 13.50
CA GLU A 156 8.13 9.60 12.31
C GLU A 156 6.82 8.86 12.52
N GLY A 157 6.64 8.23 13.71
CA GLY A 157 5.45 7.44 13.94
C GLY A 157 5.14 7.14 15.39
N GLU A 158 3.86 6.91 15.63
CA GLU A 158 3.28 6.42 16.88
C GLU A 158 2.46 5.18 16.59
N ARG A 159 2.82 4.05 17.18
CA ARG A 159 2.15 2.75 17.03
C ARG A 159 1.82 2.18 18.39
N PHE A 160 0.60 1.70 18.53
CA PHE A 160 0.19 1.05 19.76
C PHE A 160 0.16 -0.46 19.55
N TYR A 161 0.78 -1.19 20.48
CA TYR A 161 0.84 -2.66 20.46
C TYR A 161 0.16 -3.25 21.68
N LYS A 162 -0.44 -4.41 21.47
CA LYS A 162 -0.95 -5.29 22.51
C LYS A 162 -0.54 -6.72 22.18
N ASN A 163 0.26 -7.35 23.03
CA ASN A 163 0.78 -8.71 22.81
C ASN A 163 1.40 -8.88 21.40
N ASN A 164 2.30 -7.98 20.99
CA ASN A 164 2.96 -7.91 19.67
C ASN A 164 2.05 -7.52 18.50
N ASN A 165 0.74 -7.44 18.66
CA ASN A 165 -0.18 -7.05 17.61
C ASN A 165 -0.43 -5.53 17.62
N LEU A 166 -0.51 -4.92 16.44
CA LEU A 166 -0.97 -3.53 16.32
C LEU A 166 -2.40 -3.41 16.84
N GLU A 167 -2.66 -2.38 17.64
CA GLU A 167 -3.97 -2.13 18.25
C GLU A 167 -4.28 -0.63 18.25
N GLY A 168 -5.56 -0.27 18.08
CA GLY A 168 -6.02 1.11 18.18
C GLY A 168 -5.48 2.03 17.09
N ILE A 169 -5.31 3.31 17.41
CA ILE A 169 -4.93 4.37 16.45
C ILE A 169 -3.41 4.42 16.31
N ASN A 170 -2.93 4.21 15.08
CA ASN A 170 -1.54 4.37 14.69
C ASN A 170 -1.37 5.57 13.77
N LYS A 171 -0.29 6.32 13.95
CA LYS A 171 0.00 7.56 13.22
C LYS A 171 1.38 7.51 12.60
N ILE A 172 1.51 8.06 11.42
CA ILE A 172 2.78 8.30 10.72
C ILE A 172 2.82 9.77 10.35
N TYR A 173 3.99 10.38 10.44
CA TYR A 173 4.22 11.79 10.15
C TYR A 173 5.19 11.93 8.99
N HIS A 174 5.06 13.01 8.23
CA HIS A 174 6.04 13.43 7.24
C HIS A 174 7.28 14.06 7.94
N PRO A 175 8.44 14.12 7.27
CA PRO A 175 9.64 14.79 7.85
C PRO A 175 9.42 16.24 8.28
N ASN A 176 8.43 16.93 7.70
CA ASN A 176 8.04 18.29 8.11
C ASN A 176 7.14 18.32 9.36
N GLY A 177 6.98 17.19 10.05
CA GLY A 177 6.18 17.05 11.27
C GLY A 177 4.66 16.99 11.07
N LYS A 178 4.17 17.17 9.84
CA LYS A 178 2.73 17.04 9.57
C LYS A 178 2.33 15.57 9.46
N LEU A 179 1.09 15.30 9.84
CA LEU A 179 0.52 13.96 9.77
C LEU A 179 0.53 13.44 8.32
N ALA A 180 1.04 12.23 8.10
CA ALA A 180 1.06 11.55 6.80
C ALA A 180 -0.04 10.48 6.73
N LYS A 181 -0.25 9.72 7.82
CA LYS A 181 -1.24 8.63 7.87
C LYS A 181 -1.77 8.44 9.28
N VAL A 182 -3.08 8.18 9.37
CA VAL A 182 -3.75 7.62 10.55
C VAL A 182 -4.42 6.34 10.13
N ALA A 183 -4.26 5.29 10.91
CA ALA A 183 -4.89 4.00 10.67
C ALA A 183 -5.38 3.39 11.98
N VAL A 184 -6.50 2.71 11.94
CA VAL A 184 -7.07 1.99 13.10
C VAL A 184 -6.82 0.51 12.91
N PHE A 185 -6.27 -0.13 13.93
CA PHE A 185 -5.96 -1.56 13.96
C PHE A 185 -6.69 -2.26 15.09
N LYS A 186 -7.00 -3.52 14.87
CA LYS A 186 -7.53 -4.44 15.87
C LYS A 186 -6.89 -5.80 15.65
N ASN A 187 -6.25 -6.34 16.69
CA ASN A 187 -5.54 -7.63 16.64
C ASN A 187 -4.52 -7.74 15.48
N GLY A 188 -3.86 -6.64 15.10
CA GLY A 188 -2.87 -6.60 14.03
C GLY A 188 -3.42 -6.30 12.63
N GLU A 189 -4.73 -6.31 12.45
CA GLU A 189 -5.40 -6.05 11.17
C GLU A 189 -6.03 -4.66 11.12
N LEU A 190 -6.14 -4.07 9.92
CA LEU A 190 -6.87 -2.82 9.72
C LEU A 190 -8.35 -3.03 10.02
N ASP A 191 -8.89 -2.30 11.00
CA ASP A 191 -10.32 -2.33 11.36
C ASP A 191 -10.78 -0.91 11.71
N GLY A 192 -11.43 -0.26 10.76
CA GLY A 192 -11.86 1.12 10.87
C GLY A 192 -11.36 2.00 9.73
N THR A 193 -11.15 3.28 10.02
CA THR A 193 -10.78 4.26 8.99
C THR A 193 -9.27 4.45 8.87
N VAL A 194 -8.78 4.45 7.63
CA VAL A 194 -7.44 4.89 7.26
C VAL A 194 -7.54 6.24 6.57
N LYS A 195 -6.78 7.24 7.05
CA LYS A 195 -6.64 8.55 6.41
C LYS A 195 -5.19 8.75 5.99
N ARG A 196 -4.98 9.28 4.81
CA ARG A 196 -3.68 9.66 4.25
C ARG A 196 -3.68 11.16 3.98
N TYR A 197 -2.55 11.81 4.18
CA TYR A 197 -2.41 13.25 4.02
C TYR A 197 -1.20 13.57 3.15
N TYR A 198 -1.30 14.62 2.37
CA TYR A 198 -0.19 15.20 1.63
C TYR A 198 0.80 15.93 2.57
N PRO A 199 2.06 16.16 2.14
CA PRO A 199 3.03 16.93 2.94
C PRO A 199 2.58 18.36 3.28
N ASN A 200 1.66 18.94 2.49
CA ASN A 200 1.03 20.22 2.81
C ASN A 200 0.00 20.12 3.96
N GLY A 201 -0.36 18.90 4.40
CA GLY A 201 -1.32 18.61 5.48
C GLY A 201 -2.76 18.42 5.03
N LYS A 202 -3.07 18.59 3.73
CA LYS A 202 -4.41 18.33 3.21
C LYS A 202 -4.65 16.83 3.08
N LEU A 203 -5.90 16.42 3.21
CA LEU A 203 -6.32 15.02 3.07
C LEU A 203 -6.03 14.52 1.64
N ALA A 204 -5.31 13.42 1.51
CA ALA A 204 -4.99 12.76 0.23
C ALA A 204 -5.91 11.57 -0.04
N GLY A 205 -6.39 10.89 1.02
CA GLY A 205 -7.30 9.77 0.87
C GLY A 205 -7.91 9.33 2.18
N ILE A 206 -9.05 8.67 2.06
CA ILE A 206 -9.76 8.02 3.15
C ILE A 206 -10.26 6.67 2.67
N GLY A 207 -10.10 5.62 3.49
CA GLY A 207 -10.62 4.30 3.23
C GLY A 207 -11.15 3.67 4.50
N THR A 208 -12.22 2.89 4.40
CA THR A 208 -12.74 2.08 5.50
C THR A 208 -12.36 0.63 5.31
N PHE A 209 -12.02 -0.02 6.42
CA PHE A 209 -11.52 -1.38 6.47
C PHE A 209 -12.23 -2.17 7.55
N LYS A 210 -12.38 -3.45 7.34
CA LYS A 210 -12.89 -4.40 8.30
C LYS A 210 -12.12 -5.72 8.16
N ASP A 211 -11.59 -6.22 9.27
CA ASP A 211 -10.81 -7.47 9.31
C ASP A 211 -9.74 -7.53 8.21
N GLY A 212 -8.95 -6.44 8.08
CA GLY A 212 -7.87 -6.27 7.11
C GLY A 212 -8.30 -5.94 5.68
N LYS A 213 -9.59 -6.05 5.34
CA LYS A 213 -10.13 -5.86 3.98
C LYS A 213 -10.76 -4.50 3.81
N THR A 214 -10.70 -3.96 2.59
CA THR A 214 -11.47 -2.76 2.25
C THR A 214 -12.97 -3.07 2.31
N ASP A 215 -13.69 -2.35 3.16
CA ASP A 215 -15.14 -2.51 3.33
C ASP A 215 -15.77 -1.14 3.63
N GLY A 216 -16.50 -0.59 2.68
CA GLY A 216 -17.13 0.73 2.76
C GLY A 216 -16.51 1.76 1.82
N ILE A 217 -16.54 3.03 2.23
CA ILE A 217 -16.16 4.18 1.39
C ILE A 217 -14.66 4.22 1.16
N GLN A 218 -14.26 4.45 -0.11
CA GLN A 218 -12.90 4.77 -0.53
C GLN A 218 -12.94 6.12 -1.24
N LYS A 219 -12.14 7.11 -0.79
CA LYS A 219 -12.02 8.42 -1.43
C LYS A 219 -10.56 8.81 -1.62
N GLU A 220 -10.28 9.45 -2.73
CA GLU A 220 -9.02 10.12 -3.00
C GLU A 220 -9.27 11.61 -3.28
N TYR A 221 -8.30 12.43 -2.96
CA TYR A 221 -8.35 13.88 -3.13
C TYR A 221 -7.14 14.37 -3.89
N TYR A 222 -7.30 15.45 -4.63
CA TYR A 222 -6.20 16.23 -5.18
C TYR A 222 -5.52 17.08 -4.09
N GLU A 223 -4.30 17.55 -4.32
CA GLU A 223 -3.58 18.42 -3.38
C GLU A 223 -4.29 19.76 -3.12
N ASN A 224 -5.16 20.23 -4.03
CA ASN A 224 -6.00 21.40 -3.78
C ASN A 224 -7.15 21.12 -2.80
N GLY A 225 -7.43 19.83 -2.48
CA GLY A 225 -8.49 19.37 -1.57
C GLY A 225 -9.79 18.96 -2.26
N GLN A 226 -9.89 19.10 -3.59
CA GLN A 226 -11.02 18.58 -4.36
C GLN A 226 -11.03 17.05 -4.38
N ILE A 227 -12.21 16.45 -4.38
CA ILE A 227 -12.35 14.99 -4.57
C ILE A 227 -11.82 14.63 -5.95
N LYS A 228 -10.97 13.60 -6.02
CA LYS A 228 -10.46 13.01 -7.26
C LYS A 228 -11.29 11.78 -7.65
N MET A 229 -11.59 10.95 -6.66
CA MET A 229 -12.34 9.71 -6.85
C MET A 229 -13.08 9.34 -5.58
N GLU A 230 -14.27 8.78 -5.73
CA GLU A 230 -14.98 8.08 -4.65
C GLU A 230 -15.55 6.77 -5.16
N SER A 231 -15.52 5.74 -4.34
CA SER A 231 -16.08 4.42 -4.63
C SER A 231 -16.48 3.70 -3.35
N LEU A 232 -17.23 2.62 -3.50
CA LEU A 232 -17.53 1.68 -2.43
C LEU A 232 -16.78 0.38 -2.68
N ALA A 233 -16.29 -0.21 -1.60
CA ALA A 233 -15.73 -1.57 -1.62
C ALA A 233 -16.46 -2.45 -0.62
N LYS A 234 -16.48 -3.76 -0.87
CA LYS A 234 -16.97 -4.77 0.04
C LYS A 234 -16.05 -5.99 -0.06
N ASN A 235 -15.42 -6.36 1.04
CA ASN A 235 -14.46 -7.49 1.08
C ASN A 235 -13.40 -7.41 -0.04
N ASP A 236 -12.72 -6.26 -0.17
CA ASP A 236 -11.70 -5.90 -1.17
C ASP A 236 -12.22 -5.76 -2.62
N LYS A 237 -13.50 -5.96 -2.87
CA LYS A 237 -14.09 -5.83 -4.20
C LYS A 237 -14.84 -4.52 -4.35
N LYS A 238 -14.69 -3.85 -5.49
CA LYS A 238 -15.49 -2.67 -5.83
C LYS A 238 -16.95 -3.06 -6.00
N ASN A 239 -17.84 -2.29 -5.38
CA ASN A 239 -19.29 -2.45 -5.46
C ASN A 239 -19.97 -1.09 -5.49
N GLY A 240 -21.02 -0.92 -6.31
CA GLY A 240 -21.70 0.36 -6.47
C GLY A 240 -21.00 1.29 -7.46
N ILE A 241 -21.36 2.57 -7.47
CA ILE A 241 -20.89 3.54 -8.48
C ILE A 241 -19.58 4.16 -8.00
N ALA A 242 -18.51 4.02 -8.82
CA ALA A 242 -17.31 4.82 -8.69
C ALA A 242 -17.46 6.12 -9.48
N ARG A 243 -17.16 7.26 -8.83
CA ARG A 243 -17.19 8.59 -9.42
C ARG A 243 -15.79 9.16 -9.48
N PHE A 244 -15.48 9.77 -10.61
CA PHE A 244 -14.21 10.42 -10.88
C PHE A 244 -14.45 11.89 -11.17
N TYR A 245 -13.57 12.73 -10.67
CA TYR A 245 -13.70 14.18 -10.80
C TYR A 245 -12.41 14.80 -11.35
N SER A 246 -12.52 15.88 -12.08
CA SER A 246 -11.39 16.70 -12.51
C SER A 246 -10.76 17.44 -11.32
N ILE A 247 -9.58 18.02 -11.53
CA ILE A 247 -8.90 18.85 -10.51
C ILE A 247 -9.70 20.12 -10.15
N THR A 248 -10.65 20.53 -11.01
CA THR A 248 -11.57 21.65 -10.78
C THR A 248 -12.85 21.20 -10.06
N GLY A 249 -13.01 19.90 -9.80
CA GLY A 249 -14.16 19.32 -9.09
C GLY A 249 -15.34 18.97 -10.00
N VAL A 250 -15.19 19.04 -11.33
CA VAL A 250 -16.23 18.62 -12.28
C VAL A 250 -16.27 17.09 -12.34
N LEU A 251 -17.47 16.50 -12.26
CA LEU A 251 -17.67 15.07 -12.47
C LEU A 251 -17.29 14.71 -13.91
N ILE A 252 -16.37 13.75 -14.09
CA ILE A 252 -15.88 13.31 -15.41
C ILE A 252 -16.29 11.88 -15.76
N ALA A 253 -16.56 11.02 -14.77
CA ALA A 253 -17.05 9.68 -15.03
C ALA A 253 -17.85 9.11 -13.88
N GLU A 254 -18.85 8.28 -14.20
CA GLU A 254 -19.56 7.36 -13.30
C GLU A 254 -19.44 5.95 -13.87
N ILE A 255 -18.89 5.03 -13.06
CA ILE A 255 -18.67 3.63 -13.47
C ILE A 255 -19.29 2.73 -12.40
N PRO A 256 -20.36 1.99 -12.73
CA PRO A 256 -20.96 1.02 -11.81
C PRO A 256 -20.16 -0.27 -11.77
N PHE A 257 -19.91 -0.77 -10.56
CA PHE A 257 -19.22 -2.03 -10.31
C PHE A 257 -20.08 -3.00 -9.50
N LYS A 258 -19.93 -4.27 -9.81
CA LYS A 258 -20.42 -5.39 -9.01
C LYS A 258 -19.30 -6.42 -8.93
N ASP A 259 -18.77 -6.64 -7.72
CA ASP A 259 -17.69 -7.58 -7.45
C ASP A 259 -16.45 -7.40 -8.37
N ASP A 260 -16.00 -6.13 -8.55
CA ASP A 260 -14.93 -5.64 -9.42
C ASP A 260 -15.25 -5.60 -10.93
N GLU A 261 -16.34 -6.22 -11.36
CA GLU A 261 -16.74 -6.16 -12.78
C GLU A 261 -17.66 -4.95 -13.02
N VAL A 262 -17.52 -4.33 -14.19
CA VAL A 262 -18.42 -3.25 -14.61
C VAL A 262 -19.78 -3.86 -14.92
N ASP A 263 -20.82 -3.40 -14.21
CA ASP A 263 -22.21 -3.88 -14.37
C ASP A 263 -23.18 -2.71 -14.17
N GLY A 264 -23.77 -2.24 -15.28
CA GLY A 264 -24.67 -1.10 -15.34
C GLY A 264 -24.24 -0.06 -16.38
N THR A 265 -24.72 1.18 -16.25
CA THR A 265 -24.46 2.25 -17.22
C THR A 265 -23.23 3.06 -16.84
N ILE A 266 -22.17 3.01 -17.66
CA ILE A 266 -21.04 3.95 -17.60
C ILE A 266 -21.52 5.28 -18.19
N LYS A 267 -21.12 6.39 -17.54
CA LYS A 267 -21.31 7.75 -18.04
C LYS A 267 -19.99 8.50 -18.02
N ASN A 268 -19.65 9.17 -19.11
CA ASN A 268 -18.50 10.06 -19.17
C ASN A 268 -18.97 11.48 -19.51
N TYR A 269 -18.35 12.44 -18.87
CA TYR A 269 -18.70 13.84 -18.97
C TYR A 269 -17.48 14.66 -19.40
N ASN A 270 -17.72 15.73 -20.12
CA ASN A 270 -16.71 16.70 -20.50
C ASN A 270 -16.10 17.33 -19.24
N GLU A 271 -14.79 17.29 -19.10
CA GLU A 271 -14.08 17.76 -17.91
C GLU A 271 -14.16 19.28 -17.66
N VAL A 272 -14.51 20.07 -18.69
CA VAL A 272 -14.63 21.53 -18.63
C VAL A 272 -16.08 21.96 -18.38
N THR A 273 -17.02 21.38 -19.15
CA THR A 273 -18.41 21.81 -19.16
C THR A 273 -19.31 20.98 -18.25
N GLY A 274 -18.86 19.77 -17.83
CA GLY A 274 -19.67 18.82 -17.07
C GLY A 274 -20.81 18.19 -17.86
N LYS A 275 -20.90 18.43 -19.18
CA LYS A 275 -21.96 17.83 -20.01
C LYS A 275 -21.65 16.37 -20.31
N LEU A 276 -22.72 15.56 -20.40
CA LEU A 276 -22.63 14.17 -20.80
C LEU A 276 -22.09 14.05 -22.23
N GLU A 277 -21.01 13.28 -22.42
CA GLU A 277 -20.39 12.99 -23.72
C GLU A 277 -20.74 11.59 -24.22
N THR A 278 -20.69 10.60 -23.32
CA THR A 278 -21.03 9.21 -23.65
C THR A 278 -21.77 8.53 -22.51
N GLU A 279 -22.68 7.64 -22.86
CA GLU A 279 -23.23 6.67 -21.93
C GLU A 279 -23.36 5.30 -22.60
N GLY A 280 -23.16 4.22 -21.82
CA GLY A 280 -23.25 2.88 -22.35
C GLY A 280 -23.56 1.84 -21.31
N GLU A 281 -24.37 0.86 -21.69
CA GLU A 281 -24.75 -0.25 -20.83
C GLU A 281 -23.71 -1.37 -20.87
N PHE A 282 -23.31 -1.87 -19.70
CA PHE A 282 -22.33 -2.94 -19.54
C PHE A 282 -22.88 -4.03 -18.62
N LYS A 283 -22.50 -5.26 -18.89
CA LYS A 283 -22.79 -6.41 -18.06
C LYS A 283 -21.58 -7.32 -17.99
N ASN A 284 -21.13 -7.64 -16.78
CA ASN A 284 -19.94 -8.47 -16.54
C ASN A 284 -18.73 -7.96 -17.37
N GLY A 285 -18.48 -6.65 -17.37
CA GLY A 285 -17.38 -5.99 -18.07
C GLY A 285 -17.50 -5.87 -19.59
N LYS A 286 -18.60 -6.35 -20.19
CA LYS A 286 -18.82 -6.30 -21.65
C LYS A 286 -19.94 -5.32 -21.99
N ALA A 287 -19.78 -4.60 -23.12
CA ALA A 287 -20.84 -3.75 -23.65
C ALA A 287 -22.08 -4.61 -23.97
N GLU A 288 -23.22 -4.24 -23.36
CA GLU A 288 -24.49 -4.99 -23.47
C GLU A 288 -25.65 -4.00 -23.40
N GLY A 289 -26.40 -3.85 -24.48
CA GLY A 289 -27.47 -2.85 -24.56
C GLY A 289 -27.13 -1.64 -25.41
N THR A 290 -27.57 -0.44 -24.99
CA THR A 290 -27.48 0.78 -25.79
C THR A 290 -26.24 1.60 -25.41
N MET A 291 -25.47 2.00 -26.44
CA MET A 291 -24.37 2.96 -26.36
C MET A 291 -24.80 4.25 -27.00
N LYS A 292 -24.52 5.39 -26.37
CA LYS A 292 -24.84 6.73 -26.90
C LYS A 292 -23.64 7.66 -26.78
N GLU A 293 -23.49 8.50 -27.79
CA GLU A 293 -22.54 9.62 -27.81
C GLU A 293 -23.31 10.92 -28.08
N TYR A 294 -22.84 12.00 -27.47
CA TYR A 294 -23.50 13.31 -27.55
C TYR A 294 -22.55 14.38 -28.09
N TYR A 295 -23.09 15.30 -28.86
CA TYR A 295 -22.38 16.51 -29.26
C TYR A 295 -22.19 17.47 -28.05
N PRO A 296 -21.24 18.43 -28.15
CA PRO A 296 -21.05 19.46 -27.11
C PRO A 296 -22.30 20.30 -26.82
N ASN A 297 -23.23 20.41 -27.80
CA ASN A 297 -24.51 21.07 -27.63
C ASN A 297 -25.57 20.21 -26.88
N GLY A 298 -25.19 18.96 -26.51
CA GLY A 298 -26.03 18.00 -25.76
C GLY A 298 -26.98 17.17 -26.64
N LYS A 299 -26.99 17.38 -27.97
CA LYS A 299 -27.78 16.55 -28.87
C LYS A 299 -27.11 15.20 -29.10
N LEU A 300 -27.93 14.17 -29.34
CA LEU A 300 -27.46 12.82 -29.67
C LEU A 300 -26.67 12.83 -30.98
N ALA A 301 -25.46 12.26 -30.94
CA ALA A 301 -24.58 12.10 -32.10
C ALA A 301 -24.65 10.68 -32.66
N ILE A 302 -24.57 9.67 -31.77
CA ILE A 302 -24.62 8.24 -32.13
C ILE A 302 -25.48 7.51 -31.11
N GLU A 303 -26.26 6.56 -31.60
CA GLU A 303 -26.95 5.53 -30.82
C GLU A 303 -26.73 4.19 -31.48
N GLU A 304 -26.16 3.25 -30.75
CA GLU A 304 -25.92 1.91 -31.25
C GLU A 304 -26.22 0.86 -30.19
N LYS A 305 -26.51 -0.35 -30.65
CA LYS A 305 -26.71 -1.50 -29.75
C LYS A 305 -25.50 -2.41 -29.76
N CYS A 306 -25.14 -2.91 -28.59
CA CYS A 306 -24.09 -3.89 -28.42
C CYS A 306 -24.64 -5.14 -27.73
N GLN A 307 -24.08 -6.30 -28.08
CA GLN A 307 -24.33 -7.56 -27.42
C GLN A 307 -23.01 -8.31 -27.27
N ASN A 308 -22.68 -8.73 -26.05
CA ASN A 308 -21.40 -9.41 -25.74
C ASN A 308 -20.15 -8.63 -26.21
N GLY A 309 -20.19 -7.29 -26.20
CA GLY A 309 -19.10 -6.42 -26.62
C GLY A 309 -19.01 -6.15 -28.13
N LEU A 310 -19.94 -6.68 -28.92
CA LEU A 310 -19.99 -6.50 -30.37
C LEU A 310 -21.23 -5.67 -30.75
N ARG A 311 -21.10 -4.82 -31.80
CA ARG A 311 -22.24 -4.10 -32.37
C ARG A 311 -23.26 -5.10 -32.92
N GLU A 312 -24.53 -4.92 -32.54
CA GLU A 312 -25.63 -5.80 -32.94
C GLU A 312 -26.90 -4.99 -33.22
N GLY A 313 -27.49 -5.18 -34.38
CA GLY A 313 -28.70 -4.47 -34.77
C GLY A 313 -28.46 -3.09 -35.41
N LEU A 314 -29.43 -2.19 -35.23
CA LEU A 314 -29.44 -0.88 -35.88
C LEU A 314 -28.60 0.13 -35.07
N SER A 315 -27.62 0.76 -35.76
CA SER A 315 -26.87 1.94 -35.32
C SER A 315 -27.36 3.17 -36.08
N LYS A 316 -27.59 4.25 -35.36
CA LYS A 316 -27.99 5.55 -35.89
C LYS A 316 -26.95 6.61 -35.53
N SER A 317 -26.59 7.43 -36.48
CA SER A 317 -25.84 8.65 -36.27
C SER A 317 -26.62 9.88 -36.77
N TYR A 318 -26.34 11.01 -36.16
CA TYR A 318 -27.06 12.25 -36.40
C TYR A 318 -26.07 13.37 -36.74
N TYR A 319 -26.50 14.36 -37.42
CA TYR A 319 -25.80 15.64 -37.58
C TYR A 319 -25.96 16.50 -36.31
N GLU A 320 -25.11 17.49 -36.12
CA GLU A 320 -25.17 18.37 -34.94
C GLU A 320 -26.49 19.18 -34.85
N ASN A 321 -27.18 19.40 -36.00
CA ASN A 321 -28.54 19.98 -36.05
C ASN A 321 -29.62 18.99 -35.54
N GLY A 322 -29.30 17.69 -35.36
CA GLY A 322 -30.20 16.63 -34.93
C GLY A 322 -30.85 15.83 -36.03
N VAL A 323 -30.58 16.17 -37.31
CA VAL A 323 -31.06 15.39 -38.47
C VAL A 323 -30.32 14.08 -38.56
N LEU A 324 -31.05 13.00 -38.92
CA LEU A 324 -30.45 11.65 -39.08
C LEU A 324 -29.39 11.70 -40.19
N LYS A 325 -28.17 11.23 -39.89
CA LYS A 325 -27.02 11.19 -40.78
C LYS A 325 -26.82 9.82 -41.42
N ALA A 326 -26.98 8.75 -40.64
CA ALA A 326 -26.85 7.40 -41.14
C ALA A 326 -27.63 6.38 -40.28
N GLU A 327 -28.09 5.35 -40.98
CA GLU A 327 -28.60 4.09 -40.39
C GLU A 327 -27.75 2.95 -40.92
N LYS A 328 -27.13 2.20 -39.98
CA LYS A 328 -26.27 1.06 -40.27
C LYS A 328 -26.74 -0.14 -39.50
N PHE A 329 -26.83 -1.29 -40.14
CA PHE A 329 -27.20 -2.52 -39.49
C PHE A 329 -25.97 -3.39 -39.27
N TYR A 330 -25.77 -3.86 -38.03
CA TYR A 330 -24.66 -4.72 -37.67
C TYR A 330 -25.15 -6.09 -37.18
N LYS A 331 -24.36 -7.13 -37.45
CA LYS A 331 -24.51 -8.45 -36.89
C LYS A 331 -23.15 -9.00 -36.51
N ASN A 332 -22.96 -9.35 -35.23
CA ASN A 332 -21.67 -9.78 -34.72
C ASN A 332 -20.52 -8.79 -35.05
N GLY A 333 -20.76 -7.51 -34.91
CA GLY A 333 -19.81 -6.43 -35.17
C GLY A 333 -19.59 -6.07 -36.64
N LYS A 334 -20.20 -6.79 -37.59
CA LYS A 334 -20.04 -6.58 -39.04
C LYS A 334 -21.27 -5.95 -39.66
N LEU A 335 -21.03 -5.02 -40.64
CA LEU A 335 -22.12 -4.44 -41.45
C LEU A 335 -22.87 -5.49 -42.22
N GLN A 336 -24.20 -5.44 -42.14
CA GLN A 336 -25.13 -6.32 -42.83
C GLN A 336 -26.31 -5.55 -43.42
N GLY A 337 -26.95 -6.10 -44.45
CA GLY A 337 -28.19 -5.57 -44.98
C GLY A 337 -28.09 -4.18 -45.57
N ILE A 338 -29.22 -3.49 -45.69
CA ILE A 338 -29.31 -2.15 -46.30
C ILE A 338 -28.90 -1.11 -45.29
N ASN A 339 -27.82 -0.37 -45.59
CA ASN A 339 -27.35 0.79 -44.83
C ASN A 339 -27.66 2.06 -45.60
N LYS A 340 -28.02 3.12 -44.88
CA LYS A 340 -28.43 4.41 -45.48
C LYS A 340 -27.60 5.54 -44.93
N ILE A 341 -27.26 6.48 -45.80
CA ILE A 341 -26.67 7.77 -45.45
C ILE A 341 -27.61 8.85 -45.95
N TYR A 342 -27.75 9.93 -45.18
CA TYR A 342 -28.65 11.03 -45.45
C TYR A 342 -27.86 12.33 -45.60
N HIS A 343 -28.33 13.23 -46.44
CA HIS A 343 -27.91 14.63 -46.50
C HIS A 343 -28.35 15.38 -45.24
N SER A 344 -27.76 16.52 -44.96
CA SER A 344 -28.11 17.37 -43.79
C SER A 344 -29.54 17.92 -43.83
N ASN A 345 -30.22 17.86 -45.00
CA ASN A 345 -31.63 18.18 -45.17
C ASN A 345 -32.58 16.99 -44.94
N GLY A 346 -32.05 15.84 -44.55
CA GLY A 346 -32.79 14.62 -44.21
C GLY A 346 -33.16 13.72 -45.38
N LYS A 347 -32.83 14.09 -46.62
CA LYS A 347 -33.04 13.24 -47.79
C LYS A 347 -31.94 12.20 -47.91
N ILE A 348 -32.24 11.03 -48.46
CA ILE A 348 -31.28 9.95 -48.68
C ILE A 348 -30.19 10.43 -49.63
N GLN A 349 -28.91 10.24 -49.21
CA GLN A 349 -27.73 10.47 -50.02
C GLN A 349 -27.24 9.15 -50.65
N MET A 350 -27.29 8.05 -49.89
CA MET A 350 -26.81 6.74 -50.35
C MET A 350 -27.61 5.61 -49.70
N GLU A 351 -27.91 4.61 -50.47
CA GLU A 351 -28.36 3.28 -50.02
C GLU A 351 -27.39 2.23 -50.52
N ALA A 352 -26.89 1.37 -49.65
CA ALA A 352 -25.97 0.31 -50.00
C ALA A 352 -26.28 -0.95 -49.20
N ASN A 353 -26.24 -2.08 -49.84
CA ASN A 353 -26.38 -3.38 -49.14
C ASN A 353 -25.00 -3.93 -48.83
N PHE A 354 -24.85 -4.45 -47.61
CA PHE A 354 -23.62 -5.04 -47.12
C PHE A 354 -23.84 -6.50 -46.69
N LYS A 355 -22.79 -7.30 -46.85
CA LYS A 355 -22.68 -8.64 -46.32
C LYS A 355 -21.26 -8.81 -45.72
N ASP A 356 -21.17 -9.02 -44.41
CA ASP A 356 -19.90 -9.14 -43.69
C ASP A 356 -18.89 -8.02 -44.04
N ASP A 357 -19.31 -6.76 -43.88
CA ASP A 357 -18.57 -5.50 -44.15
C ASP A 357 -18.30 -5.24 -45.67
N LYS A 358 -18.69 -6.12 -46.57
CA LYS A 358 -18.47 -6.00 -48.01
C LYS A 358 -19.74 -5.53 -48.72
N LEU A 359 -19.59 -4.61 -49.68
CA LEU A 359 -20.70 -4.23 -50.55
C LEU A 359 -21.20 -5.46 -51.33
N GLU A 360 -22.51 -5.67 -51.29
CA GLU A 360 -23.17 -6.80 -51.95
C GLU A 360 -24.50 -6.34 -52.58
N GLY A 361 -24.62 -6.41 -53.90
CA GLY A 361 -25.81 -5.96 -54.61
C GLY A 361 -25.76 -4.50 -55.03
N ILE A 362 -26.90 -3.81 -55.00
CA ILE A 362 -27.08 -2.47 -55.59
C ILE A 362 -26.66 -1.40 -54.59
N VAL A 363 -25.80 -0.45 -55.04
CA VAL A 363 -25.53 0.84 -54.41
C VAL A 363 -26.22 1.94 -55.22
N LYS A 364 -26.97 2.79 -54.55
CA LYS A 364 -27.64 3.95 -55.13
C LYS A 364 -27.18 5.23 -54.46
N ARG A 365 -26.91 6.28 -55.25
CA ARG A 365 -26.58 7.62 -54.77
C ARG A 365 -27.57 8.64 -55.29
N TYR A 366 -27.90 9.59 -54.44
CA TYR A 366 -28.89 10.63 -54.74
C TYR A 366 -28.32 12.01 -54.44
N ASP A 367 -28.74 13.01 -55.19
CA ASP A 367 -28.44 14.41 -54.92
C ASP A 367 -29.26 14.95 -53.74
N GLU A 368 -28.99 16.20 -53.33
CA GLU A 368 -29.69 16.87 -52.24
C GLU A 368 -31.18 17.08 -52.49
N ASN A 369 -31.64 16.99 -53.75
CA ASN A 369 -33.05 17.05 -54.10
C ASN A 369 -33.74 15.69 -54.07
N GLY A 370 -32.96 14.59 -53.85
CA GLY A 370 -33.44 13.22 -53.82
C GLY A 370 -33.53 12.56 -55.20
N LYS A 371 -32.91 13.15 -56.23
CA LYS A 371 -32.85 12.58 -57.60
C LYS A 371 -31.71 11.55 -57.65
N LEU A 372 -31.99 10.37 -58.22
CA LEU A 372 -30.97 9.33 -58.39
C LEU A 372 -29.91 9.82 -59.39
N ILE A 373 -28.63 9.82 -58.97
CA ILE A 373 -27.49 10.28 -59.79
C ILE A 373 -26.57 9.11 -60.18
N GLU A 374 -26.56 8.02 -59.39
CA GLU A 374 -25.68 6.88 -59.65
C GLU A 374 -26.29 5.58 -59.15
N ARG A 375 -26.06 4.50 -59.93
CA ARG A 375 -26.46 3.13 -59.59
C ARG A 375 -25.34 2.17 -60.01
N GLU A 376 -24.77 1.49 -59.06
CA GLU A 376 -23.70 0.51 -59.26
C GLU A 376 -24.11 -0.85 -58.67
N VAL A 377 -23.47 -1.93 -59.15
CA VAL A 377 -23.69 -3.28 -58.64
C VAL A 377 -22.37 -3.86 -58.15
N TYR A 378 -22.39 -4.41 -56.95
CA TYR A 378 -21.23 -4.99 -56.29
C TYR A 378 -21.46 -6.45 -55.96
N LYS A 379 -20.36 -7.23 -55.94
CA LYS A 379 -20.33 -8.61 -55.46
C LYS A 379 -19.06 -8.82 -54.66
N ASN A 380 -19.19 -9.24 -53.42
CA ASN A 380 -18.05 -9.43 -52.47
C ASN A 380 -17.13 -8.19 -52.40
N GLY A 381 -17.65 -6.99 -52.44
CA GLY A 381 -16.92 -5.71 -52.40
C GLY A 381 -16.36 -5.22 -53.76
N ASN A 382 -16.45 -6.01 -54.83
CA ASN A 382 -15.99 -5.64 -56.16
C ASN A 382 -17.15 -5.11 -57.03
N ARG A 383 -16.95 -3.95 -57.69
CA ARG A 383 -17.92 -3.45 -58.63
C ARG A 383 -17.98 -4.34 -59.89
N ILE A 384 -19.17 -4.77 -60.26
CA ILE A 384 -19.39 -5.65 -61.42
C ILE A 384 -20.24 -5.00 -62.49
N LYS A 385 -20.88 -3.85 -62.20
CA LYS A 385 -21.67 -3.07 -63.14
C LYS A 385 -21.85 -1.63 -62.63
#